data_35f3ae7540d2b712bdb30281da7a5b6d
#
_entry.id   35f3ae7540d2b712bdb30281da7a5b6d
#
_cell.length_a   1.000
_cell.length_b   1.000
_cell.length_c   1.000
_cell.angle_alpha   90.00
_cell.angle_beta   90.00
_cell.angle_gamma   90.00
#
_symmetry.space_group_name_H-M   'P 1'
#
loop_
_entity.id
_entity.type
_entity.pdbx_description
1 polymer ?
#
loop_
_entity_poly.entity_id
_entity_poly.type
_entity_poly.pdbx_seq_one_letter_code
_entity_poly.pdbx_strand_id
1 'polypeptide(L)'
;MQIGIPAEIIAGETRIAATPDTVKKLVAAGHKVVVQAGAGVKASLPDANFSAVGASIVDATTAYASDIILKVQAPTAEEIALIKDGATIIAMFDPYRNANLAAFAAKNLQCFALELLPRTLSRAQNMDVLSSQSNLAGYKAVIMAADEYQRPFPMFMTSAGTVKPARVVIMGVGVAGLQAIATAKRLGAVVEATDLRPTAKDQVESLGGKWLDVPMSDEEKENAKKAAASGYAWMPGPQYIADQAVIVDKAVSQADIVITTALIPGRNAPRLIKAETVAKMKAGSVILDMAVETGGNVEGSVLNQIVTTDNGVKIIGIPNIPAQLAAQSSALYANNVYNFLATLLNKEGQMVVNLEDEIQKALLITQAGQLIFGKK
;
A
#
# COMPACT_ATOMS: atom_id res chain seq x y z
N MET A 1 8.47 12.32 27.05
CA MET A 1 7.31 11.45 26.84
C MET A 1 7.76 10.01 26.63
N GLN A 2 6.87 9.05 26.88
CA GLN A 2 7.12 7.65 26.55
C GLN A 2 6.47 7.32 25.19
N ILE A 3 7.24 6.69 24.31
CA ILE A 3 6.80 6.24 22.99
C ILE A 3 6.82 4.71 22.99
N GLY A 4 5.66 4.11 22.73
CA GLY A 4 5.47 2.65 22.71
C GLY A 4 5.42 2.11 21.29
N ILE A 5 6.10 1.00 21.07
CA ILE A 5 6.13 0.28 19.80
C ILE A 5 5.67 -1.16 20.07
N PRO A 6 4.35 -1.41 20.06
CA PRO A 6 3.80 -2.75 20.23
C PRO A 6 4.10 -3.65 19.02
N ALA A 7 4.00 -4.96 19.22
CA ALA A 7 4.00 -5.92 18.13
C ALA A 7 2.69 -5.86 17.34
N GLU A 8 2.76 -6.12 16.04
CA GLU A 8 1.60 -6.28 15.19
C GLU A 8 1.00 -7.69 15.37
N ILE A 9 -0.29 -7.75 15.65
CA ILE A 9 -1.00 -9.01 15.93
C ILE A 9 -1.94 -9.44 14.79
N ILE A 10 -2.23 -8.53 13.83
CA ILE A 10 -3.07 -8.85 12.69
C ILE A 10 -2.41 -9.93 11.83
N ALA A 11 -3.17 -10.95 11.48
CA ALA A 11 -2.67 -12.06 10.67
C ALA A 11 -2.10 -11.56 9.34
N GLY A 12 -0.90 -12.03 8.98
CA GLY A 12 -0.19 -11.58 7.78
C GLY A 12 0.59 -10.28 7.93
N GLU A 13 0.47 -9.55 9.05
CA GLU A 13 1.32 -8.39 9.32
C GLU A 13 2.67 -8.83 9.91
N THR A 14 3.74 -8.39 9.29
CA THR A 14 5.11 -8.77 9.65
C THR A 14 6.01 -7.55 9.85
N ARG A 15 5.51 -6.35 9.55
CA ARG A 15 6.22 -5.09 9.70
C ARG A 15 6.21 -4.63 11.16
N ILE A 16 7.05 -3.66 11.46
CA ILE A 16 7.08 -2.91 12.71
C ILE A 16 7.12 -1.40 12.41
N ALA A 17 6.50 -0.59 13.25
CA ALA A 17 6.36 0.85 13.00
C ALA A 17 7.61 1.68 13.30
N ALA A 18 8.65 1.09 13.91
CA ALA A 18 9.92 1.74 14.15
C ALA A 18 11.08 0.77 13.90
N THR A 19 12.25 1.30 13.59
CA THR A 19 13.51 0.56 13.45
C THR A 19 14.53 1.07 14.44
N PRO A 20 15.62 0.36 14.69
CA PRO A 20 16.70 0.86 15.55
C PRO A 20 17.17 2.27 15.15
N ASP A 21 17.22 2.59 13.85
CA ASP A 21 17.63 3.92 13.36
C ASP A 21 16.65 5.02 13.77
N THR A 22 15.35 4.80 13.67
CA THR A 22 14.33 5.77 14.09
C THR A 22 14.24 5.86 15.60
N VAL A 23 14.36 4.73 16.31
CA VAL A 23 14.43 4.67 17.78
C VAL A 23 15.62 5.46 18.30
N LYS A 24 16.81 5.31 17.70
CA LYS A 24 18.01 6.08 18.05
C LYS A 24 17.76 7.59 17.98
N LYS A 25 17.06 8.06 16.93
CA LYS A 25 16.69 9.46 16.77
C LYS A 25 15.73 9.93 17.89
N LEU A 26 14.73 9.12 18.22
CA LEU A 26 13.77 9.44 19.28
C LEU A 26 14.43 9.48 20.67
N VAL A 27 15.31 8.54 20.97
CA VAL A 27 16.09 8.51 22.23
C VAL A 27 17.01 9.72 22.30
N ALA A 28 17.71 10.07 21.21
CA ALA A 28 18.57 11.24 21.15
C ALA A 28 17.78 12.55 21.31
N ALA A 29 16.50 12.59 20.93
CA ALA A 29 15.59 13.72 21.19
C ALA A 29 15.03 13.74 22.62
N GLY A 30 15.50 12.85 23.52
CA GLY A 30 15.13 12.84 24.93
C GLY A 30 13.84 12.05 25.26
N HIS A 31 13.33 11.26 24.31
CA HIS A 31 12.15 10.43 24.57
C HIS A 31 12.53 9.07 25.17
N LYS A 32 11.69 8.59 26.07
CA LYS A 32 11.76 7.20 26.52
C LYS A 32 11.06 6.31 25.48
N VAL A 33 11.81 5.41 24.87
CA VAL A 33 11.24 4.48 23.86
C VAL A 33 11.15 3.09 24.47
N VAL A 34 9.97 2.48 24.37
CA VAL A 34 9.71 1.10 24.82
C VAL A 34 9.23 0.28 23.62
N VAL A 35 9.81 -0.89 23.44
CA VAL A 35 9.47 -1.81 22.33
C VAL A 35 8.97 -3.11 22.94
N GLN A 36 7.84 -3.60 22.48
CA GLN A 36 7.33 -4.90 22.93
C GLN A 36 8.31 -6.00 22.52
N ALA A 37 8.60 -6.92 23.44
CA ALA A 37 9.46 -8.07 23.21
C ALA A 37 9.01 -8.85 21.96
N GLY A 38 9.94 -9.10 21.05
CA GLY A 38 9.71 -9.82 19.80
C GLY A 38 9.02 -9.02 18.68
N ALA A 39 8.67 -7.74 18.91
CA ALA A 39 7.92 -6.94 17.92
C ALA A 39 8.61 -6.84 16.55
N GLY A 40 9.94 -6.79 16.52
CA GLY A 40 10.73 -6.65 15.29
C GLY A 40 11.17 -7.96 14.64
N VAL A 41 10.95 -9.10 15.28
CA VAL A 41 11.54 -10.39 14.85
C VAL A 41 11.13 -10.77 13.43
N LYS A 42 9.86 -10.60 13.07
CA LYS A 42 9.36 -10.88 11.73
C LYS A 42 9.96 -9.97 10.63
N ALA A 43 10.44 -8.78 11.04
CA ALA A 43 11.14 -7.83 10.16
C ALA A 43 12.68 -7.98 10.22
N SER A 44 13.19 -9.08 10.77
CA SER A 44 14.62 -9.34 10.96
C SER A 44 15.31 -8.32 11.89
N LEU A 45 14.58 -7.77 12.85
CA LEU A 45 15.03 -6.79 13.83
C LEU A 45 14.87 -7.38 15.24
N PRO A 46 15.86 -8.13 15.77
CA PRO A 46 15.81 -8.70 17.10
C PRO A 46 15.84 -7.61 18.19
N ASP A 47 15.31 -7.94 19.37
CA ASP A 47 15.21 -7.03 20.52
C ASP A 47 16.55 -6.39 20.91
N ALA A 48 17.65 -7.13 20.77
CA ALA A 48 19.00 -6.63 21.05
C ALA A 48 19.35 -5.39 20.22
N ASN A 49 18.87 -5.27 18.98
CA ASN A 49 19.14 -4.12 18.12
C ASN A 49 18.46 -2.84 18.66
N PHE A 50 17.27 -2.97 19.25
CA PHE A 50 16.55 -1.87 19.87
C PHE A 50 17.17 -1.48 21.21
N SER A 51 17.56 -2.47 22.03
CA SER A 51 18.25 -2.23 23.29
C SER A 51 19.60 -1.51 23.10
N ALA A 52 20.35 -1.87 22.06
CA ALA A 52 21.64 -1.26 21.73
C ALA A 52 21.55 0.24 21.40
N VAL A 53 20.37 0.74 21.01
CA VAL A 53 20.13 2.16 20.71
C VAL A 53 19.35 2.89 21.80
N GLY A 54 19.17 2.25 22.97
CA GLY A 54 18.60 2.87 24.18
C GLY A 54 17.10 2.66 24.36
N ALA A 55 16.45 1.77 23.62
CA ALA A 55 15.08 1.36 23.92
C ALA A 55 15.04 0.34 25.07
N SER A 56 13.95 0.34 25.82
CA SER A 56 13.64 -0.71 26.79
C SER A 56 12.74 -1.77 26.15
N ILE A 57 13.08 -3.04 26.32
CA ILE A 57 12.22 -4.14 25.87
C ILE A 57 11.23 -4.46 27.00
N VAL A 58 9.95 -4.49 26.67
CA VAL A 58 8.84 -4.56 27.62
C VAL A 58 7.76 -5.55 27.16
N ASP A 59 6.78 -5.81 28.00
CA ASP A 59 5.57 -6.54 27.61
C ASP A 59 4.57 -5.66 26.82
N ALA A 60 3.52 -6.27 26.27
CA ALA A 60 2.50 -5.57 25.50
C ALA A 60 1.80 -4.49 26.35
N THR A 61 1.40 -4.80 27.57
CA THR A 61 0.69 -3.87 28.46
C THR A 61 1.50 -2.58 28.68
N THR A 62 2.80 -2.72 28.97
CA THR A 62 3.71 -1.59 29.17
C THR A 62 3.91 -0.79 27.87
N ALA A 63 3.99 -1.46 26.70
CA ALA A 63 4.10 -0.78 25.40
C ALA A 63 2.85 0.07 25.10
N TYR A 64 1.65 -0.47 25.33
CA TYR A 64 0.38 0.23 25.14
C TYR A 64 0.08 1.31 26.19
N ALA A 65 0.70 1.26 27.37
CA ALA A 65 0.57 2.30 28.40
C ALA A 65 1.39 3.57 28.12
N SER A 66 1.90 3.74 26.89
CA SER A 66 2.73 4.87 26.46
C SER A 66 1.90 6.12 26.13
N ASP A 67 2.57 7.29 26.07
CA ASP A 67 1.95 8.56 25.70
C ASP A 67 1.64 8.60 24.21
N ILE A 68 2.55 8.05 23.41
CA ILE A 68 2.43 7.93 21.95
C ILE A 68 2.66 6.47 21.58
N ILE A 69 1.81 5.93 20.74
CA ILE A 69 1.88 4.56 20.23
C ILE A 69 2.09 4.61 18.74
N LEU A 70 3.13 3.94 18.25
CA LEU A 70 3.44 3.81 16.84
C LEU A 70 3.09 2.38 16.40
N LYS A 71 2.17 2.26 15.42
CA LYS A 71 1.77 0.98 14.84
C LYS A 71 1.76 1.05 13.30
N VAL A 72 1.78 -0.11 12.67
CA VAL A 72 1.53 -0.22 11.22
C VAL A 72 0.04 -0.24 10.95
N GLN A 73 -0.69 -1.13 11.63
CA GLN A 73 -2.13 -1.28 11.50
C GLN A 73 -2.85 -0.65 12.69
N ALA A 74 -4.10 -0.24 12.48
CA ALA A 74 -4.96 0.24 13.56
C ALA A 74 -5.05 -0.79 14.70
N PRO A 75 -5.06 -0.35 15.97
CA PRO A 75 -5.31 -1.24 17.08
C PRO A 75 -6.64 -1.96 16.97
N THR A 76 -6.64 -3.26 17.30
CA THR A 76 -7.85 -4.07 17.45
C THR A 76 -8.63 -3.68 18.72
N ALA A 77 -9.85 -4.18 18.87
CA ALA A 77 -10.64 -3.94 20.09
C ALA A 77 -9.92 -4.40 21.38
N GLU A 78 -9.19 -5.52 21.30
CA GLU A 78 -8.40 -6.06 22.42
C GLU A 78 -7.21 -5.14 22.74
N GLU A 79 -6.51 -4.64 21.73
CA GLU A 79 -5.40 -3.71 21.89
C GLU A 79 -5.87 -2.35 22.44
N ILE A 80 -7.03 -1.87 21.99
CA ILE A 80 -7.63 -0.61 22.53
C ILE A 80 -7.84 -0.70 24.03
N ALA A 81 -8.21 -1.85 24.57
CA ALA A 81 -8.40 -2.01 26.00
C ALA A 81 -7.10 -1.78 26.82
N LEU A 82 -5.93 -2.08 26.26
CA LEU A 82 -4.63 -1.88 26.89
C LEU A 82 -4.12 -0.44 26.82
N ILE A 83 -4.62 0.36 25.87
CA ILE A 83 -4.16 1.74 25.66
C ILE A 83 -4.66 2.63 26.78
N LYS A 84 -3.80 3.46 27.34
CA LYS A 84 -4.22 4.44 28.35
C LYS A 84 -5.09 5.55 27.71
N ASP A 85 -6.04 6.05 28.48
CA ASP A 85 -6.90 7.14 28.04
C ASP A 85 -6.09 8.39 27.67
N GLY A 86 -6.47 9.04 26.61
CA GLY A 86 -5.80 10.24 26.12
C GLY A 86 -4.48 10.04 25.38
N ALA A 87 -4.05 8.79 25.13
CA ALA A 87 -2.86 8.52 24.37
C ALA A 87 -3.01 8.93 22.89
N THR A 88 -1.88 9.18 22.23
CA THR A 88 -1.82 9.43 20.79
C THR A 88 -1.43 8.15 20.06
N ILE A 89 -2.10 7.88 18.94
CA ILE A 89 -1.80 6.73 18.07
C ILE A 89 -1.50 7.24 16.66
N ILE A 90 -0.39 6.78 16.09
CA ILE A 90 0.01 7.05 14.72
C ILE A 90 0.11 5.71 13.99
N ALA A 91 -0.78 5.49 13.00
CA ALA A 91 -0.89 4.23 12.27
C ALA A 91 -1.64 4.41 10.94
N MET A 92 -1.76 3.35 10.16
CA MET A 92 -2.80 3.23 9.12
C MET A 92 -4.07 2.70 9.78
N PHE A 93 -5.20 3.41 9.63
CA PHE A 93 -6.45 3.13 10.34
C PHE A 93 -7.55 2.53 9.47
N ASP A 94 -7.46 2.65 8.16
CA ASP A 94 -8.55 2.41 7.20
C ASP A 94 -9.89 3.06 7.65
N PRO A 95 -9.92 4.38 7.85
CA PRO A 95 -11.03 5.03 8.53
C PRO A 95 -12.37 4.92 7.80
N TYR A 96 -12.37 4.52 6.54
CA TYR A 96 -13.59 4.26 5.77
C TYR A 96 -14.28 2.95 6.15
N ARG A 97 -13.54 1.96 6.67
CA ARG A 97 -14.05 0.60 6.96
C ARG A 97 -13.79 0.15 8.39
N ASN A 98 -13.05 0.92 9.18
CA ASN A 98 -12.71 0.57 10.55
C ASN A 98 -13.91 0.71 11.49
N ALA A 99 -14.40 -0.41 11.99
CA ALA A 99 -15.54 -0.46 12.92
C ALA A 99 -15.20 0.11 14.32
N ASN A 100 -13.91 0.27 14.67
CA ASN A 100 -13.47 0.66 16.01
C ASN A 100 -13.33 2.19 16.19
N LEU A 101 -13.66 3.01 15.19
CA LEU A 101 -13.45 4.47 15.27
C LEU A 101 -14.16 5.10 16.48
N ALA A 102 -15.37 4.64 16.81
CA ALA A 102 -16.09 5.11 18.00
C ALA A 102 -15.39 4.73 19.31
N ALA A 103 -14.75 3.55 19.37
CA ALA A 103 -14.02 3.09 20.55
C ALA A 103 -12.77 3.93 20.82
N PHE A 104 -12.04 4.34 19.76
CA PHE A 104 -10.92 5.28 19.91
C PHE A 104 -11.38 6.62 20.49
N ALA A 105 -12.48 7.17 19.99
CA ALA A 105 -13.05 8.41 20.52
C ALA A 105 -13.51 8.26 21.97
N ALA A 106 -14.22 7.17 22.30
CA ALA A 106 -14.71 6.92 23.68
C ALA A 106 -13.58 6.85 24.72
N LYS A 107 -12.40 6.38 24.33
CA LYS A 107 -11.18 6.38 25.18
C LYS A 107 -10.39 7.70 25.11
N ASN A 108 -10.96 8.73 24.52
CA ASN A 108 -10.32 10.03 24.36
C ASN A 108 -8.96 9.95 23.62
N LEU A 109 -8.78 8.95 22.76
CA LEU A 109 -7.53 8.77 22.03
C LEU A 109 -7.41 9.81 20.91
N GLN A 110 -6.19 10.26 20.69
CA GLN A 110 -5.84 11.13 19.57
C GLN A 110 -5.23 10.29 18.46
N CYS A 111 -5.97 10.07 17.37
CA CYS A 111 -5.56 9.15 16.31
C CYS A 111 -5.24 9.89 15.02
N PHE A 112 -4.06 9.58 14.44
CA PHE A 112 -3.59 10.09 13.16
C PHE A 112 -3.52 8.94 12.14
N ALA A 113 -4.37 9.01 11.12
CA ALA A 113 -4.46 8.04 10.02
C ALA A 113 -3.51 8.45 8.89
N LEU A 114 -2.36 7.79 8.79
CA LEU A 114 -1.29 8.16 7.87
C LEU A 114 -1.68 8.08 6.39
N GLU A 115 -2.64 7.22 6.04
CA GLU A 115 -3.16 7.06 4.68
C GLU A 115 -4.03 8.23 4.20
N LEU A 116 -4.42 9.14 5.10
CA LEU A 116 -5.16 10.36 4.75
C LEU A 116 -4.23 11.54 4.37
N LEU A 117 -2.93 11.30 4.29
CA LEU A 117 -1.93 12.32 3.96
C LEU A 117 -2.27 13.06 2.66
N PRO A 118 -2.28 14.41 2.63
CA PRO A 118 -2.47 15.18 1.40
C PRO A 118 -1.22 15.09 0.51
N ARG A 119 -1.21 14.10 -0.37
CA ARG A 119 -0.05 13.67 -1.19
C ARG A 119 0.41 14.70 -2.22
N THR A 120 -0.39 15.74 -2.47
CA THR A 120 -0.04 16.85 -3.39
C THR A 120 0.91 17.88 -2.75
N LEU A 121 1.05 17.86 -1.43
CA LEU A 121 1.94 18.78 -0.72
C LEU A 121 3.39 18.29 -0.77
N SER A 122 4.31 19.09 -1.28
CA SER A 122 5.74 18.73 -1.40
C SER A 122 6.35 18.35 -0.04
N ARG A 123 6.00 19.05 1.04
CA ARG A 123 6.48 18.77 2.40
C ARG A 123 5.94 17.46 3.00
N ALA A 124 4.88 16.88 2.41
CA ALA A 124 4.28 15.63 2.88
C ALA A 124 4.96 14.38 2.29
N GLN A 125 5.76 14.52 1.23
CA GLN A 125 6.28 13.38 0.47
C GLN A 125 7.11 12.41 1.32
N ASN A 126 7.89 12.89 2.28
CA ASN A 126 8.69 12.03 3.17
C ASN A 126 7.87 11.33 4.25
N MET A 127 6.57 11.65 4.37
CA MET A 127 5.60 11.05 5.29
C MET A 127 4.63 10.10 4.58
N ASP A 128 4.71 9.96 3.23
CA ASP A 128 3.76 9.20 2.40
C ASP A 128 3.98 7.69 2.54
N VAL A 129 3.27 7.10 3.51
CA VAL A 129 3.28 5.64 3.73
C VAL A 129 2.66 4.89 2.56
N LEU A 130 1.66 5.45 1.88
CA LEU A 130 1.02 4.78 0.75
C LEU A 130 2.00 4.64 -0.42
N SER A 131 2.77 5.67 -0.73
CA SER A 131 3.79 5.60 -1.78
C SER A 131 4.91 4.65 -1.43
N SER A 132 5.46 4.71 -0.21
CA SER A 132 6.57 3.86 0.19
C SER A 132 6.19 2.37 0.18
N GLN A 133 5.00 2.04 0.69
CA GLN A 133 4.52 0.65 0.73
C GLN A 133 4.06 0.16 -0.64
N SER A 134 3.37 0.99 -1.43
CA SER A 134 2.94 0.62 -2.79
C SER A 134 4.12 0.36 -3.73
N ASN A 135 5.22 1.10 -3.58
CA ASN A 135 6.43 0.86 -4.36
C ASN A 135 6.97 -0.55 -4.14
N LEU A 136 7.13 -0.96 -2.88
CA LEU A 136 7.57 -2.32 -2.53
C LEU A 136 6.56 -3.38 -2.95
N ALA A 137 5.27 -3.08 -2.83
CA ALA A 137 4.20 -3.98 -3.27
C ALA A 137 4.27 -4.24 -4.78
N GLY A 138 4.48 -3.20 -5.60
CA GLY A 138 4.63 -3.35 -7.05
C GLY A 138 5.83 -4.19 -7.46
N TYR A 139 6.97 -4.01 -6.77
CA TYR A 139 8.14 -4.88 -6.94
C TYR A 139 7.81 -6.34 -6.59
N LYS A 140 7.28 -6.57 -5.38
CA LYS A 140 7.02 -7.92 -4.89
C LYS A 140 5.95 -8.64 -5.71
N ALA A 141 4.94 -7.92 -6.20
CA ALA A 141 3.90 -8.47 -7.07
C ALA A 141 4.48 -9.12 -8.33
N VAL A 142 5.45 -8.46 -8.97
CA VAL A 142 6.13 -9.03 -10.15
C VAL A 142 6.92 -10.29 -9.77
N ILE A 143 7.61 -10.29 -8.64
CA ILE A 143 8.39 -11.45 -8.17
C ILE A 143 7.47 -12.63 -7.84
N MET A 144 6.32 -12.38 -7.18
CA MET A 144 5.32 -13.42 -6.91
C MET A 144 4.72 -13.99 -8.19
N ALA A 145 4.39 -13.12 -9.14
CA ALA A 145 3.91 -13.58 -10.44
C ALA A 145 4.95 -14.38 -11.22
N ALA A 146 6.23 -14.00 -11.10
CA ALA A 146 7.34 -14.72 -11.75
C ALA A 146 7.57 -16.11 -11.14
N ASP A 147 7.42 -16.24 -9.83
CA ASP A 147 7.54 -17.52 -9.11
C ASP A 147 6.45 -18.52 -9.52
N GLU A 148 5.21 -18.02 -9.68
CA GLU A 148 4.07 -18.83 -10.12
C GLU A 148 4.04 -19.11 -11.64
N TYR A 149 4.72 -18.27 -12.43
CA TYR A 149 4.80 -18.40 -13.89
C TYR A 149 5.93 -19.34 -14.28
N GLN A 150 5.60 -20.56 -14.66
CA GLN A 150 6.55 -21.65 -14.95
C GLN A 150 7.39 -21.45 -16.22
N ARG A 151 7.66 -20.21 -16.63
CA ARG A 151 8.48 -19.84 -17.78
C ARG A 151 9.33 -18.62 -17.46
N PRO A 152 10.48 -18.42 -18.17
CA PRO A 152 11.31 -17.23 -17.93
C PRO A 152 10.64 -15.95 -18.41
N PHE A 153 10.98 -14.83 -17.77
CA PHE A 153 10.59 -13.49 -18.21
C PHE A 153 11.38 -13.04 -19.45
N PRO A 154 12.72 -13.19 -19.50
CA PRO A 154 13.49 -12.73 -20.66
C PRO A 154 13.45 -13.73 -21.82
N MET A 155 13.86 -13.25 -22.98
CA MET A 155 14.13 -14.11 -24.13
C MET A 155 15.39 -14.95 -23.86
N PHE A 156 15.30 -16.26 -24.15
CA PHE A 156 16.46 -17.14 -24.19
C PHE A 156 16.67 -17.73 -25.56
N MET A 157 17.95 -17.89 -25.93
CA MET A 157 18.37 -18.59 -27.13
C MET A 157 19.27 -19.76 -26.72
N THR A 158 18.86 -20.98 -27.09
CA THR A 158 19.60 -22.20 -26.81
C THR A 158 19.70 -23.03 -28.08
N SER A 159 20.56 -24.04 -28.09
CA SER A 159 20.62 -25.03 -29.21
C SER A 159 19.29 -25.78 -29.39
N ALA A 160 18.45 -25.85 -28.36
CA ALA A 160 17.14 -26.49 -28.42
C ALA A 160 16.03 -25.55 -28.93
N GLY A 161 16.34 -24.26 -29.15
CA GLY A 161 15.40 -23.28 -29.68
C GLY A 161 15.37 -21.94 -28.90
N THR A 162 14.47 -21.06 -29.35
CA THR A 162 14.26 -19.72 -28.76
C THR A 162 13.03 -19.72 -27.87
N VAL A 163 13.19 -19.23 -26.63
CA VAL A 163 12.11 -18.94 -25.71
C VAL A 163 11.76 -17.46 -25.84
N LYS A 164 10.51 -17.16 -26.18
CA LYS A 164 10.02 -15.78 -26.30
C LYS A 164 9.91 -15.13 -24.91
N PRO A 165 10.12 -13.80 -24.80
CA PRO A 165 9.93 -13.09 -23.53
C PRO A 165 8.46 -13.12 -23.09
N ALA A 166 8.24 -13.10 -21.77
CA ALA A 166 6.91 -13.01 -21.19
C ALA A 166 6.23 -11.68 -21.57
N ARG A 167 4.92 -11.73 -21.87
CA ARG A 167 4.07 -10.56 -22.06
C ARG A 167 3.36 -10.24 -20.76
N VAL A 168 3.66 -9.08 -20.21
CA VAL A 168 3.09 -8.60 -18.94
C VAL A 168 2.16 -7.43 -19.21
N VAL A 169 0.93 -7.50 -18.69
CA VAL A 169 -0.04 -6.39 -18.73
C VAL A 169 -0.22 -5.84 -17.33
N ILE A 170 -0.02 -4.53 -17.17
CA ILE A 170 -0.22 -3.81 -15.91
C ILE A 170 -1.46 -2.93 -16.03
N MET A 171 -2.42 -3.11 -15.11
CA MET A 171 -3.66 -2.35 -15.06
C MET A 171 -3.70 -1.49 -13.79
N GLY A 172 -3.65 -0.18 -14.00
CA GLY A 172 -3.39 0.82 -12.96
C GLY A 172 -1.91 1.18 -12.89
N VAL A 173 -1.61 2.45 -13.17
CA VAL A 173 -0.24 2.99 -13.28
C VAL A 173 0.00 4.03 -12.20
N GLY A 174 -0.41 3.70 -10.94
CA GLY A 174 0.01 4.41 -9.75
C GLY A 174 1.45 3.99 -9.34
N VAL A 175 1.84 4.32 -8.13
CA VAL A 175 3.19 3.98 -7.61
C VAL A 175 3.50 2.49 -7.75
N ALA A 176 2.55 1.62 -7.36
CA ALA A 176 2.70 0.17 -7.49
C ALA A 176 2.83 -0.28 -8.94
N GLY A 177 1.96 0.24 -9.83
CA GLY A 177 1.98 -0.13 -11.25
C GLY A 177 3.25 0.32 -11.96
N LEU A 178 3.73 1.55 -11.72
CA LEU A 178 5.00 2.05 -12.26
C LEU A 178 6.18 1.19 -11.81
N GLN A 179 6.22 0.82 -10.52
CA GLN A 179 7.26 -0.06 -10.02
C GLN A 179 7.15 -1.47 -10.60
N ALA A 180 5.93 -1.98 -10.79
CA ALA A 180 5.73 -3.28 -11.45
C ALA A 180 6.22 -3.24 -12.90
N ILE A 181 5.93 -2.18 -13.67
CA ILE A 181 6.47 -1.97 -15.02
C ILE A 181 7.99 -2.00 -15.00
N ALA A 182 8.62 -1.19 -14.14
CA ALA A 182 10.07 -1.11 -14.04
C ALA A 182 10.71 -2.46 -13.68
N THR A 183 10.09 -3.21 -12.76
CA THR A 183 10.58 -4.53 -12.33
C THR A 183 10.44 -5.57 -13.43
N ALA A 184 9.26 -5.67 -14.06
CA ALA A 184 9.03 -6.61 -15.15
C ALA A 184 9.95 -6.35 -16.36
N LYS A 185 10.20 -5.07 -16.68
CA LYS A 185 11.15 -4.66 -17.71
C LYS A 185 12.58 -5.10 -17.38
N ARG A 186 13.03 -4.92 -16.12
CA ARG A 186 14.36 -5.37 -15.67
C ARG A 186 14.50 -6.89 -15.73
N LEU A 187 13.43 -7.64 -15.52
CA LEU A 187 13.39 -9.08 -15.71
C LEU A 187 13.34 -9.50 -17.19
N GLY A 188 13.26 -8.56 -18.14
CA GLY A 188 13.30 -8.81 -19.57
C GLY A 188 11.95 -9.08 -20.25
N ALA A 189 10.84 -8.79 -19.56
CA ALA A 189 9.50 -8.91 -20.13
C ALA A 189 9.17 -7.81 -21.17
N VAL A 190 8.24 -8.14 -22.07
CA VAL A 190 7.52 -7.14 -22.87
C VAL A 190 6.31 -6.66 -22.07
N VAL A 191 6.29 -5.36 -21.71
CA VAL A 191 5.28 -4.80 -20.81
C VAL A 191 4.35 -3.87 -21.56
N GLU A 192 3.06 -4.08 -21.39
CA GLU A 192 1.97 -3.19 -21.79
C GLU A 192 1.24 -2.68 -20.54
N ALA A 193 0.74 -1.44 -20.55
CA ALA A 193 0.06 -0.88 -19.38
C ALA A 193 -1.06 0.08 -19.75
N THR A 194 -2.06 0.20 -18.85
CA THR A 194 -3.17 1.13 -18.99
C THR A 194 -3.57 1.74 -17.64
N ASP A 195 -4.05 2.97 -17.68
CA ASP A 195 -4.62 3.70 -16.52
C ASP A 195 -5.73 4.61 -17.03
N LEU A 196 -6.64 5.03 -16.16
CA LEU A 196 -7.64 6.04 -16.48
C LEU A 196 -7.06 7.44 -16.67
N ARG A 197 -5.88 7.72 -16.11
CA ARG A 197 -5.20 9.01 -16.20
C ARG A 197 -4.34 9.08 -17.45
N PRO A 198 -4.66 9.94 -18.45
CA PRO A 198 -3.86 10.07 -19.67
C PRO A 198 -2.40 10.48 -19.40
N THR A 199 -2.18 11.24 -18.32
CA THR A 199 -0.84 11.68 -17.89
C THR A 199 0.09 10.53 -17.50
N ALA A 200 -0.44 9.33 -17.24
CA ALA A 200 0.35 8.14 -16.94
C ALA A 200 1.08 7.58 -18.17
N LYS A 201 0.64 7.93 -19.40
CA LYS A 201 1.22 7.44 -20.66
C LYS A 201 2.72 7.71 -20.74
N ASP A 202 3.12 8.97 -20.54
CA ASP A 202 4.53 9.36 -20.62
C ASP A 202 5.40 8.64 -19.59
N GLN A 203 4.83 8.36 -18.41
CA GLN A 203 5.52 7.60 -17.36
C GLN A 203 5.72 6.14 -17.76
N VAL A 204 4.72 5.51 -18.37
CA VAL A 204 4.82 4.12 -18.88
C VAL A 204 5.89 4.04 -19.96
N GLU A 205 5.85 4.93 -20.94
CA GLU A 205 6.78 4.96 -22.06
C GLU A 205 8.21 5.25 -21.63
N SER A 206 8.41 6.14 -20.62
CA SER A 206 9.73 6.42 -20.04
C SER A 206 10.36 5.22 -19.36
N LEU A 207 9.54 4.29 -18.84
CA LEU A 207 10.00 3.02 -18.27
C LEU A 207 10.18 1.91 -19.33
N GLY A 208 9.97 2.23 -20.62
CA GLY A 208 10.08 1.28 -21.73
C GLY A 208 8.87 0.33 -21.84
N GLY A 209 7.76 0.64 -21.20
CA GLY A 209 6.48 -0.03 -21.39
C GLY A 209 5.75 0.53 -22.61
N LYS A 210 4.78 -0.22 -23.13
CA LYS A 210 3.88 0.23 -24.18
C LYS A 210 2.53 0.62 -23.57
N TRP A 211 2.05 1.80 -23.93
CA TRP A 211 0.73 2.23 -23.50
C TRP A 211 -0.38 1.54 -24.31
N LEU A 212 -1.42 1.07 -23.62
CA LEU A 212 -2.67 0.61 -24.24
C LEU A 212 -3.61 1.79 -24.35
N ASP A 213 -3.71 2.35 -25.56
CA ASP A 213 -4.55 3.51 -25.85
C ASP A 213 -6.03 3.11 -25.90
N VAL A 214 -6.85 3.75 -25.07
CA VAL A 214 -8.31 3.67 -25.11
C VAL A 214 -8.82 4.96 -25.76
N PRO A 215 -9.65 4.90 -26.83
CA PRO A 215 -10.21 6.09 -27.45
C PRO A 215 -10.98 6.94 -26.44
N MET A 216 -10.76 8.25 -26.48
CA MET A 216 -11.44 9.23 -25.64
C MET A 216 -12.11 10.29 -26.50
N SER A 217 -13.36 10.63 -26.21
CA SER A 217 -14.01 11.82 -26.75
C SER A 217 -13.31 13.09 -26.26
N ASP A 218 -13.56 14.22 -26.91
CA ASP A 218 -12.96 15.49 -26.50
C ASP A 218 -13.49 15.96 -25.14
N GLU A 219 -14.75 15.64 -24.81
CA GLU A 219 -15.33 15.87 -23.50
C GLU A 219 -14.62 15.04 -22.40
N GLU A 220 -14.37 13.77 -22.67
CA GLU A 220 -13.67 12.88 -21.76
C GLU A 220 -12.22 13.32 -21.52
N LYS A 221 -11.52 13.77 -22.58
CA LYS A 221 -10.16 14.35 -22.45
C LYS A 221 -10.15 15.57 -21.54
N GLU A 222 -11.14 16.45 -21.67
CA GLU A 222 -11.24 17.65 -20.84
C GLU A 222 -11.57 17.31 -19.39
N ASN A 223 -12.50 16.37 -19.15
CA ASN A 223 -12.82 15.90 -17.81
C ASN A 223 -11.63 15.21 -17.14
N ALA A 224 -10.88 14.41 -17.88
CA ALA A 224 -9.66 13.76 -17.39
C ALA A 224 -8.57 14.79 -17.02
N LYS A 225 -8.39 15.87 -17.80
CA LYS A 225 -7.47 16.96 -17.46
C LYS A 225 -7.86 17.67 -16.16
N LYS A 226 -9.15 17.96 -15.96
CA LYS A 226 -9.67 18.60 -14.75
C LYS A 226 -9.44 17.70 -13.51
N ALA A 227 -9.70 16.41 -13.63
CA ALA A 227 -9.47 15.46 -12.55
C ALA A 227 -7.98 15.26 -12.23
N ALA A 228 -7.10 15.32 -13.22
CA ALA A 228 -5.65 15.17 -13.02
C ALA A 228 -5.08 16.21 -12.05
N ALA A 229 -5.65 17.42 -12.00
CA ALA A 229 -5.24 18.46 -11.06
C ALA A 229 -5.50 18.07 -9.59
N SER A 230 -6.43 17.16 -9.32
CA SER A 230 -6.73 16.64 -7.98
C SER A 230 -5.88 15.41 -7.59
N GLY A 231 -5.06 14.87 -8.51
CA GLY A 231 -4.25 13.68 -8.29
C GLY A 231 -5.02 12.35 -8.36
N TYR A 232 -6.34 12.40 -8.64
CA TYR A 232 -7.19 11.21 -8.76
C TYR A 232 -7.57 10.93 -10.22
N ALA A 233 -8.02 9.70 -10.48
CA ALA A 233 -8.59 9.34 -11.77
C ALA A 233 -9.97 10.00 -11.95
N TRP A 234 -10.30 10.37 -13.20
CA TRP A 234 -11.62 10.85 -13.56
C TRP A 234 -12.64 9.70 -13.57
N MET A 235 -13.94 10.05 -13.55
CA MET A 235 -15.02 9.06 -13.70
C MET A 235 -15.31 8.87 -15.19
N PRO A 236 -14.97 7.70 -15.78
CA PRO A 236 -15.19 7.47 -17.21
C PRO A 236 -16.67 7.32 -17.55
N GLY A 237 -17.05 7.80 -18.73
CA GLY A 237 -18.39 7.58 -19.29
C GLY A 237 -18.61 6.13 -19.76
N PRO A 238 -19.88 5.72 -20.01
CA PRO A 238 -20.21 4.35 -20.43
C PRO A 238 -19.50 3.92 -21.72
N GLN A 239 -19.32 4.82 -22.69
CA GLN A 239 -18.63 4.51 -23.94
C GLN A 239 -17.17 4.19 -23.72
N TYR A 240 -16.45 5.00 -22.92
CA TYR A 240 -15.06 4.75 -22.59
C TYR A 240 -14.89 3.39 -21.88
N ILE A 241 -15.80 3.08 -20.95
CA ILE A 241 -15.77 1.78 -20.24
C ILE A 241 -15.93 0.63 -21.21
N ALA A 242 -16.83 0.76 -22.20
CA ALA A 242 -17.04 -0.26 -23.24
C ALA A 242 -15.80 -0.43 -24.13
N ASP A 243 -15.22 0.66 -24.61
CA ASP A 243 -14.02 0.65 -25.45
C ASP A 243 -12.81 0.10 -24.67
N GLN A 244 -12.66 0.51 -23.41
CA GLN A 244 -11.63 -0.02 -22.51
C GLN A 244 -11.78 -1.53 -22.34
N ALA A 245 -13.00 -2.03 -22.13
CA ALA A 245 -13.25 -3.46 -21.96
C ALA A 245 -12.79 -4.29 -23.17
N VAL A 246 -13.00 -3.80 -24.40
CA VAL A 246 -12.54 -4.47 -25.63
C VAL A 246 -11.01 -4.51 -25.71
N ILE A 247 -10.35 -3.40 -25.41
CA ILE A 247 -8.88 -3.31 -25.47
C ILE A 247 -8.25 -4.16 -24.38
N VAL A 248 -8.79 -4.11 -23.17
CA VAL A 248 -8.38 -4.94 -22.03
C VAL A 248 -8.55 -6.41 -22.35
N ASP A 249 -9.73 -6.84 -22.83
CA ASP A 249 -10.00 -8.25 -23.21
C ASP A 249 -8.95 -8.76 -24.22
N LYS A 250 -8.64 -7.97 -25.24
CA LYS A 250 -7.62 -8.33 -26.23
C LYS A 250 -6.22 -8.41 -25.62
N ALA A 251 -5.81 -7.46 -24.77
CA ALA A 251 -4.47 -7.44 -24.19
C ALA A 251 -4.31 -8.58 -23.19
N VAL A 252 -5.27 -8.76 -22.28
CA VAL A 252 -5.26 -9.77 -21.22
C VAL A 252 -5.32 -11.18 -21.79
N SER A 253 -6.18 -11.47 -22.79
CA SER A 253 -6.26 -12.79 -23.41
C SER A 253 -4.94 -13.24 -24.06
N GLN A 254 -4.07 -12.29 -24.45
CA GLN A 254 -2.76 -12.58 -25.02
C GLN A 254 -1.62 -12.51 -24.02
N ALA A 255 -1.87 -12.03 -22.80
CA ALA A 255 -0.88 -11.89 -21.75
C ALA A 255 -0.42 -13.26 -21.21
N ASP A 256 0.80 -13.30 -20.75
CA ASP A 256 1.32 -14.38 -19.94
C ASP A 256 1.17 -14.05 -18.46
N ILE A 257 1.28 -12.78 -18.12
CA ILE A 257 1.13 -12.27 -16.75
C ILE A 257 0.29 -10.98 -16.76
N VAL A 258 -0.62 -10.86 -15.80
CA VAL A 258 -1.39 -9.64 -15.56
C VAL A 258 -1.23 -9.21 -14.10
N ILE A 259 -0.98 -7.93 -13.86
CA ILE A 259 -0.96 -7.35 -12.51
C ILE A 259 -1.96 -6.20 -12.47
N THR A 260 -2.92 -6.27 -11.56
CA THR A 260 -3.93 -5.24 -11.37
C THR A 260 -3.71 -4.49 -10.06
N THR A 261 -3.79 -3.15 -10.12
CA THR A 261 -3.50 -2.28 -8.98
C THR A 261 -4.54 -1.17 -8.78
N ALA A 262 -5.70 -1.27 -9.44
CA ALA A 262 -6.71 -0.21 -9.41
C ALA A 262 -7.50 -0.24 -8.10
N LEU A 263 -7.31 0.81 -7.30
CA LEU A 263 -7.98 1.01 -6.02
C LEU A 263 -8.70 2.35 -6.01
N ILE A 264 -9.87 2.40 -5.37
CA ILE A 264 -10.63 3.63 -5.12
C ILE A 264 -10.74 3.78 -3.59
N PRO A 265 -10.17 4.84 -3.00
CA PRO A 265 -10.24 5.03 -1.55
C PRO A 265 -11.68 4.99 -1.03
N GLY A 266 -11.92 4.21 0.03
CA GLY A 266 -13.22 4.09 0.68
C GLY A 266 -14.32 3.36 -0.12
N ARG A 267 -14.01 2.79 -1.29
CA ARG A 267 -14.95 2.04 -2.13
C ARG A 267 -14.39 0.68 -2.51
N ASN A 268 -15.28 -0.18 -3.01
CA ASN A 268 -14.83 -1.43 -3.63
C ASN A 268 -14.01 -1.15 -4.89
N ALA A 269 -13.03 -2.01 -5.13
CA ALA A 269 -12.22 -1.95 -6.34
C ALA A 269 -13.08 -2.16 -7.60
N PRO A 270 -12.77 -1.47 -8.70
CA PRO A 270 -13.49 -1.68 -9.95
C PRO A 270 -13.16 -3.07 -10.51
N ARG A 271 -14.16 -3.77 -11.03
CA ARG A 271 -13.97 -5.03 -11.73
C ARG A 271 -13.45 -4.75 -13.14
N LEU A 272 -12.16 -5.02 -13.39
CA LEU A 272 -11.48 -4.74 -14.65
C LEU A 272 -11.43 -5.97 -15.56
N ILE A 273 -11.31 -7.16 -14.99
CA ILE A 273 -11.16 -8.42 -15.72
C ILE A 273 -12.30 -9.35 -15.34
N LYS A 274 -13.10 -9.72 -16.32
CA LYS A 274 -14.23 -10.63 -16.17
C LYS A 274 -13.78 -12.09 -16.33
N ALA A 275 -14.54 -13.04 -15.79
CA ALA A 275 -14.29 -14.48 -15.92
C ALA A 275 -14.17 -14.93 -17.38
N GLU A 276 -14.99 -14.37 -18.28
CA GLU A 276 -14.94 -14.65 -19.72
C GLU A 276 -13.60 -14.22 -20.38
N THR A 277 -12.96 -13.16 -19.89
CA THR A 277 -11.62 -12.76 -20.34
C THR A 277 -10.55 -13.69 -19.78
N VAL A 278 -10.65 -14.10 -18.50
CA VAL A 278 -9.75 -15.09 -17.89
C VAL A 278 -9.82 -16.42 -18.64
N ALA A 279 -11.01 -16.86 -19.03
CA ALA A 279 -11.20 -18.09 -19.80
C ALA A 279 -10.53 -18.10 -21.18
N LYS A 280 -10.24 -16.92 -21.76
CA LYS A 280 -9.51 -16.78 -23.03
C LYS A 280 -7.99 -16.78 -22.86
N MET A 281 -7.47 -16.65 -21.65
CA MET A 281 -6.03 -16.67 -21.40
C MET A 281 -5.43 -18.06 -21.61
N LYS A 282 -4.13 -18.11 -21.86
CA LYS A 282 -3.40 -19.37 -22.04
C LYS A 282 -3.28 -20.11 -20.71
N ALA A 283 -3.32 -21.43 -20.76
CA ALA A 283 -2.97 -22.27 -19.61
C ALA A 283 -1.55 -21.93 -19.10
N GLY A 284 -1.40 -21.84 -17.78
CA GLY A 284 -0.16 -21.44 -17.13
C GLY A 284 0.09 -19.93 -17.09
N SER A 285 -0.83 -19.09 -17.60
CA SER A 285 -0.80 -17.65 -17.35
C SER A 285 -1.10 -17.33 -15.89
N VAL A 286 -0.61 -16.18 -15.42
CA VAL A 286 -0.75 -15.76 -14.01
C VAL A 286 -1.39 -14.36 -13.95
N ILE A 287 -2.37 -14.21 -13.09
CA ILE A 287 -2.94 -12.91 -12.73
C ILE A 287 -2.64 -12.63 -11.26
N LEU A 288 -2.11 -11.47 -10.92
CA LEU A 288 -1.96 -11.02 -9.55
C LEU A 288 -2.86 -9.82 -9.31
N ASP A 289 -3.82 -9.98 -8.39
CA ASP A 289 -4.81 -8.98 -8.04
C ASP A 289 -4.43 -8.27 -6.72
N MET A 290 -3.83 -7.09 -6.83
CA MET A 290 -3.43 -6.30 -5.66
C MET A 290 -4.62 -5.62 -4.96
N ALA A 291 -5.82 -5.67 -5.56
CA ALA A 291 -7.02 -5.04 -5.02
C ALA A 291 -7.95 -6.04 -4.31
N VAL A 292 -7.52 -7.27 -4.09
CA VAL A 292 -8.35 -8.37 -3.55
C VAL A 292 -9.03 -8.02 -2.23
N GLU A 293 -8.37 -7.27 -1.33
CA GLU A 293 -8.92 -6.84 -0.03
C GLU A 293 -10.15 -5.92 -0.16
N THR A 294 -10.31 -5.28 -1.31
CA THR A 294 -11.42 -4.37 -1.58
C THR A 294 -12.39 -4.91 -2.62
N GLY A 295 -12.49 -6.22 -2.73
CA GLY A 295 -13.36 -6.93 -3.66
C GLY A 295 -12.69 -7.36 -4.96
N GLY A 296 -11.48 -6.91 -5.23
CA GLY A 296 -10.65 -7.33 -6.36
C GLY A 296 -11.00 -6.69 -7.70
N ASN A 297 -9.97 -6.56 -8.54
CA ASN A 297 -10.10 -6.13 -9.93
C ASN A 297 -10.44 -7.30 -10.88
N VAL A 298 -10.28 -8.54 -10.42
CA VAL A 298 -10.36 -9.76 -11.22
C VAL A 298 -11.51 -10.63 -10.72
N GLU A 299 -12.38 -11.04 -11.62
CA GLU A 299 -13.42 -12.01 -11.29
C GLU A 299 -12.78 -13.38 -11.06
N GLY A 300 -13.15 -14.03 -9.94
CA GLY A 300 -12.51 -15.26 -9.48
C GLY A 300 -11.30 -15.07 -8.56
N SER A 301 -10.89 -13.83 -8.30
CA SER A 301 -9.89 -13.55 -7.26
C SER A 301 -10.45 -13.81 -5.87
N VAL A 302 -9.72 -14.57 -5.04
CA VAL A 302 -10.13 -14.95 -3.68
C VAL A 302 -9.07 -14.52 -2.68
N LEU A 303 -9.49 -13.81 -1.64
CA LEU A 303 -8.62 -13.32 -0.59
C LEU A 303 -7.82 -14.44 0.09
N ASN A 304 -6.52 -14.26 0.25
CA ASN A 304 -5.57 -15.22 0.83
C ASN A 304 -5.41 -16.54 0.05
N GLN A 305 -5.76 -16.55 -1.23
CA GLN A 305 -5.65 -17.78 -2.04
C GLN A 305 -4.93 -17.54 -3.38
N ILE A 306 -4.35 -18.61 -3.88
CA ILE A 306 -3.97 -18.75 -5.28
C ILE A 306 -4.96 -19.75 -5.90
N VAL A 307 -5.86 -19.23 -6.75
CA VAL A 307 -6.90 -20.02 -7.41
C VAL A 307 -6.40 -20.45 -8.78
N THR A 308 -6.52 -21.72 -9.14
CA THR A 308 -6.29 -22.19 -10.50
C THR A 308 -7.64 -22.42 -11.17
N THR A 309 -7.89 -21.76 -12.29
CA THR A 309 -9.11 -21.87 -13.07
C THR A 309 -9.14 -23.16 -13.92
N ASP A 310 -10.31 -23.54 -14.45
CA ASP A 310 -10.46 -24.76 -15.26
C ASP A 310 -9.59 -24.77 -16.52
N ASN A 311 -9.28 -23.58 -17.10
CA ASN A 311 -8.34 -23.44 -18.23
C ASN A 311 -6.88 -23.32 -17.79
N GLY A 312 -6.56 -23.50 -16.49
CA GLY A 312 -5.20 -23.53 -15.97
C GLY A 312 -4.54 -22.15 -15.76
N VAL A 313 -5.32 -21.07 -15.64
CA VAL A 313 -4.84 -19.74 -15.25
C VAL A 313 -4.75 -19.66 -13.73
N LYS A 314 -3.65 -19.16 -13.18
CA LYS A 314 -3.51 -18.92 -11.75
C LYS A 314 -3.90 -17.48 -11.42
N ILE A 315 -4.76 -17.29 -10.41
CA ILE A 315 -5.14 -15.98 -9.89
C ILE A 315 -4.62 -15.86 -8.46
N ILE A 316 -3.69 -14.95 -8.24
CA ILE A 316 -3.05 -14.68 -6.94
C ILE A 316 -3.83 -13.57 -6.25
N GLY A 317 -4.55 -13.92 -5.17
CA GLY A 317 -5.31 -13.01 -4.31
C GLY A 317 -4.66 -12.86 -2.93
N ILE A 318 -3.37 -12.58 -2.87
CA ILE A 318 -2.64 -12.41 -1.62
C ILE A 318 -2.63 -10.94 -1.21
N PRO A 319 -3.20 -10.61 -0.03
CA PRO A 319 -3.26 -9.23 0.48
C PRO A 319 -1.94 -8.79 1.11
N ASN A 320 -1.89 -7.52 1.53
CA ASN A 320 -0.80 -6.95 2.32
C ASN A 320 0.61 -7.31 1.79
N ILE A 321 0.77 -7.22 0.47
CA ILE A 321 2.02 -7.59 -0.22
C ILE A 321 3.27 -6.93 0.38
N PRO A 322 3.26 -5.65 0.85
CA PRO A 322 4.43 -5.04 1.47
C PRO A 322 4.95 -5.81 2.68
N ALA A 323 4.07 -6.48 3.43
CA ALA A 323 4.46 -7.27 4.60
C ALA A 323 5.38 -8.45 4.23
N GLN A 324 5.36 -8.93 2.99
CA GLN A 324 6.29 -9.97 2.52
C GLN A 324 7.73 -9.47 2.30
N LEU A 325 7.96 -8.16 2.41
CA LEU A 325 9.28 -7.52 2.40
C LEU A 325 9.52 -6.84 3.76
N ALA A 326 9.21 -7.51 4.85
CA ALA A 326 9.07 -6.97 6.19
C ALA A 326 10.21 -6.03 6.61
N ALA A 327 11.46 -6.39 6.41
CA ALA A 327 12.62 -5.58 6.79
C ALA A 327 12.64 -4.22 6.08
N GLN A 328 12.53 -4.22 4.75
CA GLN A 328 12.59 -2.99 3.96
C GLN A 328 11.31 -2.16 4.10
N SER A 329 10.15 -2.82 4.14
CA SER A 329 8.87 -2.15 4.37
C SER A 329 8.82 -1.45 5.72
N SER A 330 9.33 -2.10 6.78
CA SER A 330 9.43 -1.49 8.11
C SER A 330 10.37 -0.29 8.10
N ALA A 331 11.53 -0.38 7.43
CA ALA A 331 12.50 0.71 7.37
C ALA A 331 11.89 1.97 6.72
N LEU A 332 11.19 1.82 5.58
CA LEU A 332 10.54 2.94 4.92
C LEU A 332 9.36 3.47 5.73
N TYR A 333 8.51 2.58 6.25
CA TYR A 333 7.36 2.94 7.06
C TYR A 333 7.78 3.70 8.32
N ALA A 334 8.77 3.18 9.06
CA ALA A 334 9.31 3.82 10.26
C ALA A 334 9.85 5.23 9.99
N ASN A 335 10.51 5.46 8.85
CA ASN A 335 10.94 6.80 8.46
C ASN A 335 9.76 7.73 8.17
N ASN A 336 8.70 7.24 7.49
CA ASN A 336 7.50 8.03 7.25
C ASN A 336 6.83 8.43 8.58
N VAL A 337 6.66 7.46 9.49
CA VAL A 337 6.10 7.68 10.84
C VAL A 337 6.94 8.69 11.63
N TYR A 338 8.27 8.51 11.66
CA TYR A 338 9.18 9.42 12.34
C TYR A 338 9.07 10.85 11.79
N ASN A 339 9.04 11.02 10.47
CA ASN A 339 8.93 12.33 9.86
C ASN A 339 7.60 13.02 10.20
N PHE A 340 6.50 12.27 10.24
CA PHE A 340 5.22 12.84 10.70
C PHE A 340 5.25 13.15 12.20
N LEU A 341 5.70 12.23 13.06
CA LEU A 341 5.81 12.45 14.49
C LEU A 341 6.66 13.70 14.81
N ALA A 342 7.74 13.92 14.07
CA ALA A 342 8.58 15.11 14.25
C ALA A 342 7.83 16.42 14.02
N THR A 343 6.77 16.43 13.21
CA THR A 343 5.92 17.64 13.03
C THR A 343 5.01 17.92 14.22
N LEU A 344 4.77 16.92 15.07
CA LEU A 344 3.96 17.03 16.28
C LEU A 344 4.77 17.45 17.50
N LEU A 345 6.10 17.53 17.40
CA LEU A 345 7.00 17.81 18.50
C LEU A 345 7.54 19.23 18.43
N ASN A 346 7.48 19.98 19.55
CA ASN A 346 8.16 21.27 19.67
C ASN A 346 9.65 21.09 20.00
N LYS A 347 10.39 22.17 20.14
CA LYS A 347 11.83 22.16 20.42
C LYS A 347 12.17 21.54 21.79
N GLU A 348 11.23 21.58 22.73
CA GLU A 348 11.33 21.01 24.07
C GLU A 348 10.95 19.50 24.07
N GLY A 349 10.65 18.93 22.92
CA GLY A 349 10.22 17.54 22.78
C GLY A 349 8.81 17.27 23.31
N GLN A 350 7.98 18.30 23.48
CA GLN A 350 6.58 18.15 23.88
C GLN A 350 5.68 18.04 22.66
N MET A 351 4.62 17.25 22.75
CA MET A 351 3.65 17.11 21.65
C MET A 351 2.75 18.34 21.60
N VAL A 352 2.69 18.95 20.42
CA VAL A 352 1.83 20.10 20.11
C VAL A 352 1.12 19.84 18.79
N VAL A 353 -0.19 19.70 18.82
CA VAL A 353 -1.00 19.54 17.61
C VAL A 353 -1.46 20.89 17.12
N ASN A 354 -1.09 21.21 15.89
CA ASN A 354 -1.49 22.46 15.23
C ASN A 354 -2.53 22.17 14.14
N LEU A 355 -3.79 22.52 14.38
CA LEU A 355 -4.88 22.30 13.42
C LEU A 355 -4.91 23.31 12.25
N GLU A 356 -4.05 24.32 12.28
CA GLU A 356 -3.80 25.18 11.11
C GLU A 356 -2.83 24.50 10.12
N ASP A 357 -2.07 23.48 10.55
CA ASP A 357 -1.24 22.68 9.68
C ASP A 357 -2.12 21.68 8.89
N GLU A 358 -2.12 21.82 7.55
CA GLU A 358 -2.95 21.03 6.64
C GLU A 358 -2.67 19.53 6.75
N ILE A 359 -1.41 19.12 7.05
CA ILE A 359 -1.05 17.72 7.20
C ILE A 359 -1.63 17.18 8.50
N GLN A 360 -1.36 17.82 9.63
CA GLN A 360 -1.85 17.38 10.93
C GLN A 360 -3.38 17.32 10.97
N LYS A 361 -4.03 18.35 10.41
CA LYS A 361 -5.49 18.41 10.29
C LYS A 361 -6.08 17.31 9.43
N ALA A 362 -5.42 16.97 8.31
CA ALA A 362 -5.91 15.94 7.40
C ALA A 362 -5.81 14.53 8.00
N LEU A 363 -4.73 14.26 8.75
CA LEU A 363 -4.48 12.94 9.34
C LEU A 363 -5.27 12.69 10.62
N LEU A 364 -5.73 13.74 11.31
CA LEU A 364 -6.42 13.62 12.59
C LEU A 364 -7.83 13.07 12.39
N ILE A 365 -8.12 11.91 12.98
CA ILE A 365 -9.42 11.24 12.87
C ILE A 365 -10.23 11.22 14.16
N THR A 366 -9.57 11.25 15.34
CA THR A 366 -10.22 11.39 16.65
C THR A 366 -9.44 12.34 17.54
N GLN A 367 -10.14 13.18 18.34
CA GLN A 367 -9.56 14.07 19.32
C GLN A 367 -10.61 14.47 20.38
N ALA A 368 -10.18 14.64 21.63
CA ALA A 368 -11.01 15.15 22.73
C ALA A 368 -12.36 14.40 22.86
N GLY A 369 -12.34 13.08 22.74
CA GLY A 369 -13.54 12.24 22.84
C GLY A 369 -14.46 12.27 21.61
N GLN A 370 -14.03 12.92 20.52
CA GLN A 370 -14.86 13.07 19.32
C GLN A 370 -14.22 12.38 18.10
N LEU A 371 -15.09 11.77 17.29
CA LEU A 371 -14.72 11.36 15.93
C LEU A 371 -14.80 12.59 15.01
N ILE A 372 -13.68 12.94 14.39
CA ILE A 372 -13.54 14.09 13.47
C ILE A 372 -13.72 13.65 12.03
N PHE A 373 -13.25 12.45 11.68
CA PHE A 373 -13.36 11.88 10.34
C PHE A 373 -14.81 11.78 9.88
N GLY A 374 -15.09 12.24 8.66
CA GLY A 374 -16.45 12.22 8.07
C GLY A 374 -17.38 13.38 8.51
N LYS A 375 -16.92 14.30 9.35
CA LYS A 375 -17.67 15.50 9.77
C LYS A 375 -17.40 16.74 8.89
N LYS A 376 -16.92 16.55 7.65
CA LYS A 376 -16.70 17.65 6.69
C LYS A 376 -17.91 17.87 5.81
#